data_ff87dd485c1571205389a2c8a58be004
#
_entry.id   ff87dd485c1571205389a2c8a58be004
#
_cell.length_a   1.000
_cell.length_b   1.000
_cell.length_c   1.000
_cell.angle_alpha   90.00
_cell.angle_beta   90.00
_cell.angle_gamma   90.00
#
_symmetry.space_group_name_H-M   'P 1'
#
loop_
_entity.id
_entity.type
_entity.pdbx_description
1 polymer ?
#
loop_
_entity_poly.entity_id
_entity_poly.type
_entity_poly.pdbx_seq_one_letter_code
_entity_poly.pdbx_strand_id
1 'polypeptide(L)'
;RFDANMKKIKEICDSGVLGKIYYIQTGGGRRRGIPTPFGTSFIEKETGGIGALGDIGCYSLDMVLNAIGYPKPLTVTGYRSDFFGKNPKTYPFHPEYAQKFGVDDFAAAFIRLEGGIILDFRIAWAMNLDTPGDTIIMGTEGSLRIPSTECWNGSVGGPMTLYHEVAGSQVETVIPVIEDNGPSLFDRKIRTFMDACKNGTKAPVPTDQIIYNQAILDGIAKSAELGREIEISIPE
;
A
#
# COMPACT_ATOMS: atom_id res chain seq x y z
N ARG A 1 5.44 -0.87 9.55
CA ARG A 1 6.85 -0.59 9.91
C ARG A 1 7.35 -1.36 11.12
N PHE A 2 6.46 -1.85 12.01
CA PHE A 2 6.82 -2.56 13.25
C PHE A 2 6.85 -4.10 13.08
N ASP A 3 6.29 -4.61 11.99
CA ASP A 3 6.34 -6.03 11.63
C ASP A 3 7.76 -6.45 11.22
N ALA A 4 8.18 -7.65 11.61
CA ALA A 4 9.53 -8.15 11.36
C ALA A 4 9.80 -8.35 9.85
N ASN A 5 8.79 -8.78 9.07
CA ASN A 5 8.93 -8.95 7.63
C ASN A 5 9.00 -7.59 6.91
N MET A 6 8.25 -6.57 7.38
CA MET A 6 8.35 -5.20 6.84
C MET A 6 9.74 -4.60 7.10
N LYS A 7 10.34 -4.86 8.25
CA LYS A 7 11.74 -4.46 8.55
C LYS A 7 12.71 -5.18 7.63
N LYS A 8 12.50 -6.48 7.39
CA LYS A 8 13.35 -7.26 6.49
C LYS A 8 13.29 -6.77 5.05
N ILE A 9 12.11 -6.38 4.54
CA ILE A 9 11.96 -5.77 3.22
C ILE A 9 12.82 -4.50 3.13
N LYS A 10 12.73 -3.63 4.13
CA LYS A 10 13.56 -2.41 4.18
C LYS A 10 15.05 -2.73 4.25
N GLU A 11 15.49 -3.66 5.07
CA GLU A 11 16.88 -4.10 5.18
C GLU A 11 17.42 -4.60 3.83
N ILE A 12 16.61 -5.35 3.06
CA ILE A 12 16.99 -5.84 1.72
C ILE A 12 17.18 -4.65 0.77
N CYS A 13 16.24 -3.71 0.76
CA CYS A 13 16.37 -2.50 -0.08
C CYS A 13 17.60 -1.67 0.32
N ASP A 14 17.81 -1.45 1.62
CA ASP A 14 18.94 -0.66 2.15
C ASP A 14 20.29 -1.34 1.94
N SER A 15 20.34 -2.67 1.82
CA SER A 15 21.60 -3.43 1.60
C SER A 15 22.25 -3.16 0.25
N GLY A 16 21.50 -2.59 -0.70
CA GLY A 16 21.98 -2.36 -2.06
C GLY A 16 21.96 -3.59 -2.96
N VAL A 17 21.54 -4.77 -2.49
CA VAL A 17 21.49 -6.02 -3.29
C VAL A 17 20.59 -5.93 -4.52
N LEU A 18 19.64 -5.00 -4.52
CA LEU A 18 18.77 -4.74 -5.67
C LEU A 18 19.42 -3.80 -6.70
N GLY A 19 20.52 -3.11 -6.35
CA GLY A 19 21.08 -2.05 -7.19
C GLY A 19 20.17 -0.82 -7.23
N LYS A 20 20.08 -0.15 -8.40
CA LYS A 20 19.17 0.98 -8.58
C LYS A 20 17.73 0.47 -8.79
N ILE A 21 16.84 0.78 -7.85
CA ILE A 21 15.41 0.47 -7.98
C ILE A 21 14.80 1.38 -9.06
N TYR A 22 14.03 0.80 -9.99
CA TYR A 22 13.43 1.53 -11.11
C TYR A 22 11.92 1.27 -11.28
N TYR A 23 11.40 0.15 -10.78
CA TYR A 23 10.00 -0.20 -10.89
C TYR A 23 9.50 -0.93 -9.64
N ILE A 24 8.30 -0.59 -9.20
CA ILE A 24 7.61 -1.23 -8.09
C ILE A 24 6.18 -1.50 -8.51
N GLN A 25 5.70 -2.71 -8.27
CA GLN A 25 4.29 -3.05 -8.28
C GLN A 25 3.87 -3.33 -6.85
N THR A 26 2.79 -2.72 -6.39
CA THR A 26 2.21 -3.01 -5.07
C THR A 26 0.71 -2.83 -5.06
N GLY A 27 0.08 -3.40 -4.06
CA GLY A 27 -1.33 -3.26 -3.86
C GLY A 27 -1.84 -4.21 -2.79
N GLY A 28 -3.14 -4.21 -2.65
CA GLY A 28 -3.84 -5.08 -1.73
C GLY A 28 -5.31 -5.11 -2.06
N GLY A 29 -6.05 -6.00 -1.44
CA GLY A 29 -7.47 -6.04 -1.68
C GLY A 29 -8.14 -7.30 -1.21
N ARG A 30 -9.44 -7.29 -1.31
CA ARG A 30 -10.31 -8.36 -0.88
C ARG A 30 -11.25 -8.74 -2.00
N ARG A 31 -11.59 -10.03 -2.07
CA ARG A 31 -12.62 -10.51 -3.03
C ARG A 31 -13.97 -9.88 -2.74
N ARG A 32 -14.35 -9.84 -1.46
CA ARG A 32 -15.56 -9.18 -0.95
C ARG A 32 -15.27 -8.66 0.45
N GLY A 33 -15.14 -7.36 0.61
CA GLY A 33 -14.74 -6.78 1.89
C GLY A 33 -15.06 -5.30 2.03
N ILE A 34 -16.15 -4.85 1.37
CA ILE A 34 -16.68 -3.49 1.57
C ILE A 34 -17.06 -3.34 3.04
N PRO A 35 -16.45 -2.40 3.79
CA PRO A 35 -16.65 -2.30 5.22
C PRO A 35 -18.00 -1.67 5.58
N THR A 36 -18.86 -2.45 6.21
CA THR A 36 -20.14 -1.98 6.75
C THR A 36 -20.38 -2.52 8.16
N PRO A 37 -19.38 -2.42 9.09
CA PRO A 37 -19.47 -3.08 10.38
C PRO A 37 -20.53 -2.48 11.31
N PHE A 38 -20.81 -1.19 11.19
CA PHE A 38 -21.76 -0.44 12.03
C PHE A 38 -22.67 0.47 11.20
N GLY A 39 -23.08 0.02 10.00
CA GLY A 39 -23.90 0.80 9.07
C GLY A 39 -23.10 1.27 7.86
N THR A 40 -23.38 2.46 7.37
CA THR A 40 -22.94 2.94 6.04
C THR A 40 -21.87 4.04 6.08
N SER A 41 -21.35 4.41 7.25
CA SER A 41 -20.41 5.52 7.40
C SER A 41 -19.10 5.38 6.58
N PHE A 42 -18.62 4.17 6.34
CA PHE A 42 -17.43 3.94 5.50
C PHE A 42 -17.70 4.13 4.01
N ILE A 43 -18.94 3.96 3.57
CA ILE A 43 -19.29 3.91 2.15
C ILE A 43 -20.04 5.15 1.65
N GLU A 44 -20.50 6.02 2.54
CA GLU A 44 -21.12 7.28 2.16
C GLU A 44 -20.08 8.34 1.81
N LYS A 45 -20.36 9.19 0.82
CA LYS A 45 -19.42 10.19 0.32
C LYS A 45 -18.96 11.18 1.40
N GLU A 46 -19.86 11.58 2.27
CA GLU A 46 -19.61 12.59 3.31
C GLU A 46 -18.72 12.08 4.45
N THR A 47 -18.69 10.77 4.68
CA THR A 47 -18.00 10.18 5.83
C THR A 47 -16.91 9.18 5.44
N GLY A 48 -17.02 8.54 4.27
CA GLY A 48 -16.10 7.52 3.77
C GLY A 48 -14.88 8.08 3.01
N GLY A 49 -14.85 9.38 2.73
CA GLY A 49 -13.73 10.03 2.07
C GLY A 49 -13.48 9.52 0.65
N ILE A 50 -12.35 8.88 0.43
CA ILE A 50 -11.94 8.29 -0.85
C ILE A 50 -11.94 6.74 -0.81
N GLY A 51 -12.83 6.16 0.00
CA GLY A 51 -13.15 4.73 -0.01
C GLY A 51 -11.97 3.80 0.18
N ALA A 52 -11.87 2.76 -0.66
CA ALA A 52 -10.82 1.75 -0.60
C ALA A 52 -9.42 2.38 -0.71
N LEU A 53 -9.29 3.41 -1.53
CA LEU A 53 -8.03 4.13 -1.73
C LEU A 53 -7.50 4.71 -0.42
N GLY A 54 -8.34 5.38 0.36
CA GLY A 54 -7.95 5.99 1.63
C GLY A 54 -7.85 4.98 2.78
N ASP A 55 -8.83 4.08 2.90
CA ASP A 55 -8.94 3.15 4.02
C ASP A 55 -7.78 2.15 4.07
N ILE A 56 -7.52 1.45 2.96
CA ILE A 56 -6.51 0.39 2.93
C ILE A 56 -5.33 0.68 1.98
N GLY A 57 -5.45 1.65 1.08
CA GLY A 57 -4.38 2.00 0.14
C GLY A 57 -3.14 2.57 0.82
N CYS A 58 -3.33 3.35 1.89
CA CYS A 58 -2.24 3.94 2.65
C CYS A 58 -1.24 2.91 3.20
N TYR A 59 -1.69 1.70 3.51
CA TYR A 59 -0.83 0.65 4.06
C TYR A 59 0.14 0.09 3.02
N SER A 60 -0.36 -0.29 1.83
CA SER A 60 0.48 -0.81 0.76
C SER A 60 1.47 0.25 0.26
N LEU A 61 1.05 1.50 0.18
CA LEU A 61 1.93 2.63 -0.16
C LEU A 61 3.02 2.82 0.91
N ASP A 62 2.66 2.86 2.20
CA ASP A 62 3.63 3.04 3.28
C ASP A 62 4.69 1.92 3.29
N MET A 63 4.28 0.69 3.04
CA MET A 63 5.20 -0.46 2.97
C MET A 63 6.31 -0.22 1.97
N VAL A 64 5.98 0.08 0.72
CA VAL A 64 6.98 0.23 -0.34
C VAL A 64 7.73 1.55 -0.24
N LEU A 65 7.06 2.66 0.07
CA LEU A 65 7.73 3.96 0.23
C LEU A 65 8.73 3.92 1.38
N ASN A 66 8.38 3.29 2.51
CA ASN A 66 9.29 3.11 3.63
C ASN A 66 10.49 2.22 3.25
N ALA A 67 10.28 1.16 2.46
CA ALA A 67 11.34 0.27 2.01
C ALA A 67 12.38 0.99 1.14
N ILE A 68 11.95 1.92 0.28
CA ILE A 68 12.80 2.62 -0.68
C ILE A 68 13.22 4.04 -0.26
N GLY A 69 12.96 4.44 0.99
CA GLY A 69 13.42 5.70 1.55
C GLY A 69 12.59 6.94 1.22
N TYR A 70 11.31 6.77 0.85
CA TYR A 70 10.37 7.87 0.58
C TYR A 70 10.83 8.87 -0.49
N PRO A 71 11.11 8.44 -1.72
CA PRO A 71 11.39 9.35 -2.83
C PRO A 71 10.19 10.27 -3.08
N LYS A 72 10.46 11.51 -3.46
CA LYS A 72 9.44 12.53 -3.72
C LYS A 72 8.50 12.05 -4.84
N PRO A 73 7.16 12.05 -4.64
CA PRO A 73 6.22 11.78 -5.72
C PRO A 73 6.14 12.99 -6.66
N LEU A 74 6.09 12.73 -7.97
CA LEU A 74 6.14 13.74 -9.02
C LEU A 74 4.82 13.87 -9.76
N THR A 75 4.39 12.80 -10.44
CA THR A 75 3.15 12.77 -11.21
C THR A 75 2.39 11.48 -10.99
N VAL A 76 1.10 11.48 -11.31
CA VAL A 76 0.25 10.30 -11.21
C VAL A 76 -0.82 10.28 -12.30
N THR A 77 -1.03 9.08 -12.85
CA THR A 77 -2.25 8.72 -13.60
C THR A 77 -3.07 7.78 -12.74
N GLY A 78 -4.27 8.20 -12.36
CA GLY A 78 -5.15 7.47 -11.46
C GLY A 78 -6.45 7.01 -12.13
N TYR A 79 -6.99 5.90 -11.62
CA TYR A 79 -8.31 5.36 -11.95
C TYR A 79 -9.03 4.93 -10.67
N ARG A 80 -10.36 5.14 -10.61
CA ARG A 80 -11.24 4.68 -9.54
C ARG A 80 -12.52 4.10 -10.10
N SER A 81 -13.13 3.15 -9.38
CA SER A 81 -14.46 2.62 -9.69
C SER A 81 -15.25 2.27 -8.45
N ASP A 82 -16.56 2.08 -8.64
CA ASP A 82 -17.53 1.82 -7.58
C ASP A 82 -18.54 0.70 -7.97
N PHE A 83 -18.14 -0.17 -8.89
CA PHE A 83 -19.04 -1.16 -9.49
C PHE A 83 -19.60 -2.16 -8.50
N PHE A 84 -18.79 -2.60 -7.53
CA PHE A 84 -19.23 -3.55 -6.51
C PHE A 84 -20.01 -2.85 -5.39
N GLY A 85 -19.57 -1.66 -5.01
CA GLY A 85 -20.23 -0.87 -3.97
C GLY A 85 -21.66 -0.49 -4.33
N LYS A 86 -21.90 -0.16 -5.60
CA LYS A 86 -23.25 0.14 -6.12
C LYS A 86 -24.08 -1.08 -6.50
N ASN A 87 -23.54 -2.28 -6.36
CA ASN A 87 -24.28 -3.50 -6.68
C ASN A 87 -24.97 -4.06 -5.42
N PRO A 88 -26.32 -4.11 -5.39
CA PRO A 88 -27.07 -4.65 -4.23
C PRO A 88 -26.69 -6.09 -3.85
N LYS A 89 -26.25 -6.90 -4.82
CA LYS A 89 -25.80 -8.29 -4.59
C LYS A 89 -24.52 -8.37 -3.73
N THR A 90 -23.80 -7.28 -3.56
CA THR A 90 -22.62 -7.22 -2.69
C THR A 90 -22.99 -7.20 -1.21
N TYR A 91 -24.24 -6.85 -0.89
CA TYR A 91 -24.74 -6.73 0.48
C TYR A 91 -25.87 -7.75 0.74
N PRO A 92 -25.55 -9.02 1.09
CA PRO A 92 -26.55 -10.08 1.21
C PRO A 92 -27.67 -9.78 2.21
N PHE A 93 -27.36 -9.04 3.28
CA PHE A 93 -28.30 -8.73 4.36
C PHE A 93 -28.88 -7.31 4.28
N HIS A 94 -28.24 -6.42 3.53
CA HIS A 94 -28.58 -4.99 3.45
C HIS A 94 -28.43 -4.47 2.01
N PRO A 95 -29.20 -4.99 1.04
CA PRO A 95 -29.05 -4.58 -0.38
C PRO A 95 -29.29 -3.08 -0.61
N GLU A 96 -30.03 -2.41 0.29
CA GLU A 96 -30.25 -0.96 0.29
C GLU A 96 -28.97 -0.14 0.48
N TYR A 97 -27.91 -0.72 1.04
CA TYR A 97 -26.62 -0.02 1.22
C TYR A 97 -25.99 0.38 -0.11
N ALA A 98 -26.26 -0.36 -1.18
CA ALA A 98 -25.78 -0.02 -2.52
C ALA A 98 -26.24 1.38 -2.98
N GLN A 99 -27.42 1.85 -2.53
CA GLN A 99 -27.95 3.17 -2.88
C GLN A 99 -27.21 4.30 -2.14
N LYS A 100 -26.56 3.98 -1.02
CA LYS A 100 -25.79 4.93 -0.21
C LYS A 100 -24.30 4.97 -0.57
N PHE A 101 -23.85 4.04 -1.43
CA PHE A 101 -22.45 3.96 -1.81
C PHE A 101 -22.03 5.16 -2.64
N GLY A 102 -21.14 5.98 -2.11
CA GLY A 102 -20.68 7.26 -2.69
C GLY A 102 -19.18 7.42 -2.81
N VAL A 103 -18.41 6.36 -2.51
CA VAL A 103 -16.94 6.34 -2.55
C VAL A 103 -16.43 5.34 -3.60
N ASP A 104 -15.13 5.04 -3.64
CA ASP A 104 -14.58 4.00 -4.50
C ASP A 104 -14.43 2.64 -3.79
N ASP A 105 -14.62 1.56 -4.52
CA ASP A 105 -14.34 0.18 -4.08
C ASP A 105 -13.05 -0.38 -4.68
N PHE A 106 -12.54 0.26 -5.74
CA PHE A 106 -11.29 -0.07 -6.42
C PHE A 106 -10.57 1.21 -6.87
N ALA A 107 -9.26 1.21 -6.76
CA ALA A 107 -8.40 2.22 -7.36
C ALA A 107 -7.14 1.59 -7.94
N ALA A 108 -6.63 2.18 -9.03
CA ALA A 108 -5.35 1.85 -9.63
C ALA A 108 -4.62 3.11 -10.06
N ALA A 109 -3.29 3.07 -10.05
CA ALA A 109 -2.49 4.23 -10.42
C ALA A 109 -1.11 3.85 -10.95
N PHE A 110 -0.58 4.72 -11.82
CA PHE A 110 0.79 4.72 -12.27
C PHE A 110 1.43 6.02 -11.78
N ILE A 111 2.41 5.92 -10.89
CA ILE A 111 3.01 7.04 -10.17
C ILE A 111 4.48 7.16 -10.54
N ARG A 112 4.93 8.37 -10.89
CA ARG A 112 6.35 8.68 -11.10
C ARG A 112 6.93 9.26 -9.82
N LEU A 113 8.01 8.65 -9.35
CA LEU A 113 8.76 9.10 -8.18
C LEU A 113 10.12 9.66 -8.60
N GLU A 114 10.71 10.45 -7.73
CA GLU A 114 12.06 10.96 -7.88
C GLU A 114 13.07 9.81 -8.09
N GLY A 115 14.18 10.06 -8.79
CA GLY A 115 15.14 9.03 -9.14
C GLY A 115 14.76 8.15 -10.34
N GLY A 116 13.62 8.44 -11.01
CA GLY A 116 13.12 7.70 -12.16
C GLY A 116 12.41 6.40 -11.81
N ILE A 117 11.92 6.28 -10.57
CA ILE A 117 11.19 5.11 -10.09
C ILE A 117 9.73 5.20 -10.54
N ILE A 118 9.21 4.10 -11.03
CA ILE A 118 7.78 3.93 -11.34
C ILE A 118 7.15 3.05 -10.28
N LEU A 119 5.98 3.49 -9.79
CA LEU A 119 5.15 2.73 -8.86
C LEU A 119 3.79 2.44 -9.49
N ASP A 120 3.53 1.17 -9.81
CA ASP A 120 2.22 0.63 -10.21
C ASP A 120 1.48 0.19 -8.93
N PHE A 121 0.34 0.81 -8.68
CA PHE A 121 -0.44 0.65 -7.46
C PHE A 121 -1.87 0.21 -7.74
N ARG A 122 -2.38 -0.76 -6.96
CA ARG A 122 -3.77 -1.23 -7.05
C ARG A 122 -4.32 -1.56 -5.68
N ILE A 123 -5.56 -1.14 -5.42
CA ILE A 123 -6.22 -1.40 -4.14
C ILE A 123 -7.71 -1.67 -4.35
N ALA A 124 -8.28 -2.62 -3.58
CA ALA A 124 -9.69 -2.99 -3.72
C ALA A 124 -10.33 -3.42 -2.40
N TRP A 125 -11.50 -2.88 -2.09
CA TRP A 125 -12.39 -3.49 -1.11
C TRP A 125 -13.14 -4.70 -1.68
N ALA A 126 -13.41 -4.69 -2.99
CA ALA A 126 -14.08 -5.79 -3.68
C ALA A 126 -13.57 -5.95 -5.10
N MET A 127 -13.35 -7.19 -5.50
CA MET A 127 -12.95 -7.62 -6.84
C MET A 127 -13.32 -9.08 -7.05
N ASN A 128 -13.22 -9.60 -8.26
CA ASN A 128 -13.48 -11.02 -8.52
C ASN A 128 -12.22 -11.90 -8.47
N LEU A 129 -11.14 -11.36 -7.91
CA LEU A 129 -9.88 -12.05 -7.67
C LEU A 129 -9.61 -12.15 -6.16
N ASP A 130 -8.76 -13.05 -5.75
CA ASP A 130 -8.27 -13.20 -4.38
C ASP A 130 -7.24 -12.12 -4.01
N THR A 131 -6.45 -11.67 -4.99
CA THR A 131 -5.44 -10.62 -4.82
C THR A 131 -5.25 -9.82 -6.12
N PRO A 132 -4.89 -8.53 -6.05
CA PRO A 132 -4.48 -7.74 -7.21
C PRO A 132 -3.06 -8.06 -7.69
N GLY A 133 -2.36 -8.99 -7.05
CA GLY A 133 -1.00 -9.44 -7.35
C GLY A 133 -0.02 -9.25 -6.19
N ASP A 134 1.14 -9.88 -6.30
CA ASP A 134 2.24 -9.74 -5.34
C ASP A 134 2.84 -8.33 -5.39
N THR A 135 3.47 -7.91 -4.30
CA THR A 135 4.36 -6.76 -4.36
C THR A 135 5.70 -7.17 -4.94
N ILE A 136 6.17 -6.42 -5.93
CA ILE A 136 7.44 -6.65 -6.62
C ILE A 136 8.24 -5.36 -6.59
N ILE A 137 9.51 -5.45 -6.15
CA ILE A 137 10.47 -4.33 -6.19
C ILE A 137 11.59 -4.74 -7.14
N MET A 138 11.73 -4.04 -8.26
CA MET A 138 12.70 -4.36 -9.32
C MET A 138 13.86 -3.37 -9.29
N GLY A 139 15.06 -3.91 -9.23
CA GLY A 139 16.31 -3.14 -9.32
C GLY A 139 17.22 -3.66 -10.44
N THR A 140 18.33 -2.97 -10.67
CA THR A 140 19.29 -3.29 -11.74
C THR A 140 20.15 -4.50 -11.45
N GLU A 141 20.31 -4.88 -10.17
CA GLU A 141 21.16 -5.99 -9.72
C GLU A 141 20.34 -7.14 -9.13
N GLY A 142 19.07 -6.87 -8.79
CA GLY A 142 18.17 -7.87 -8.24
C GLY A 142 16.74 -7.39 -8.12
N SER A 143 15.84 -8.31 -7.78
CA SER A 143 14.42 -8.01 -7.57
C SER A 143 13.88 -8.78 -6.38
N LEU A 144 12.97 -8.17 -5.63
CA LEU A 144 12.31 -8.79 -4.50
C LEU A 144 10.83 -9.01 -4.82
N ARG A 145 10.37 -10.25 -4.67
CA ARG A 145 8.96 -10.62 -4.75
C ARG A 145 8.43 -10.91 -3.35
N ILE A 146 7.34 -10.25 -2.99
CA ILE A 146 6.66 -10.35 -1.70
C ILE A 146 5.26 -10.87 -1.97
N PRO A 147 4.94 -12.12 -1.57
CA PRO A 147 3.60 -12.69 -1.77
C PRO A 147 2.53 -11.86 -1.08
N SER A 148 1.42 -11.61 -1.79
CA SER A 148 0.26 -10.91 -1.24
C SER A 148 -0.56 -11.80 -0.32
N THR A 149 -1.42 -11.18 0.49
CA THR A 149 -2.41 -11.85 1.32
C THR A 149 -3.80 -11.70 0.71
N GLU A 150 -4.70 -12.68 0.94
CA GLU A 150 -6.11 -12.59 0.53
C GLU A 150 -6.85 -11.42 1.22
N CYS A 151 -6.42 -11.13 2.43
CA CYS A 151 -6.93 -10.04 3.23
C CYS A 151 -5.72 -9.21 3.67
N TRP A 152 -5.64 -8.00 3.18
CA TRP A 152 -4.51 -7.16 3.54
C TRP A 152 -4.52 -6.88 5.05
N ASN A 153 -3.55 -7.43 5.77
CA ASN A 153 -3.42 -7.33 7.23
C ASN A 153 -2.08 -6.73 7.68
N GLY A 154 -1.29 -6.21 6.72
CA GLY A 154 0.02 -5.61 7.00
C GLY A 154 1.15 -6.62 7.14
N SER A 155 0.96 -7.86 6.71
CA SER A 155 2.00 -8.89 6.70
C SER A 155 2.22 -9.44 5.29
N VAL A 156 3.17 -10.36 5.15
CA VAL A 156 3.45 -11.06 3.89
C VAL A 156 2.61 -12.34 3.78
N GLY A 157 2.20 -12.73 2.57
CA GLY A 157 1.38 -13.91 2.33
C GLY A 157 2.15 -15.23 2.33
N GLY A 158 3.48 -15.17 2.42
CA GLY A 158 4.37 -16.33 2.40
C GLY A 158 5.84 -15.93 2.34
N PRO A 159 6.76 -16.90 2.14
CA PRO A 159 8.17 -16.60 1.96
C PRO A 159 8.41 -15.66 0.80
N MET A 160 9.27 -14.69 1.00
CA MET A 160 9.70 -13.76 -0.06
C MET A 160 10.77 -14.40 -0.93
N THR A 161 10.90 -13.98 -2.17
CA THR A 161 11.93 -14.45 -3.09
C THR A 161 12.78 -13.27 -3.57
N LEU A 162 14.08 -13.36 -3.33
CA LEU A 162 15.08 -12.45 -3.89
C LEU A 162 15.69 -13.07 -5.14
N TYR A 163 15.54 -12.41 -6.28
CA TYR A 163 16.16 -12.74 -7.57
C TYR A 163 17.43 -11.93 -7.70
N HIS A 164 18.56 -12.59 -7.91
CA HIS A 164 19.86 -11.91 -8.06
C HIS A 164 20.85 -12.78 -8.82
N GLU A 165 22.07 -12.31 -9.00
CA GLU A 165 23.13 -13.04 -9.68
C GLU A 165 24.23 -13.44 -8.70
N VAL A 166 24.75 -14.67 -8.85
CA VAL A 166 25.93 -15.16 -8.14
C VAL A 166 26.88 -15.78 -9.16
N ALA A 167 28.08 -15.23 -9.28
CA ALA A 167 29.14 -15.72 -10.18
C ALA A 167 28.66 -15.92 -11.64
N GLY A 168 27.87 -14.98 -12.16
CA GLY A 168 27.32 -15.00 -13.52
C GLY A 168 26.09 -15.91 -13.72
N SER A 169 25.57 -16.49 -12.64
CA SER A 169 24.37 -17.33 -12.67
C SER A 169 23.20 -16.64 -11.98
N GLN A 170 22.05 -16.61 -12.66
CA GLN A 170 20.81 -16.12 -12.03
C GLN A 170 20.32 -17.13 -10.99
N VAL A 171 20.05 -16.66 -9.79
CA VAL A 171 19.62 -17.47 -8.65
C VAL A 171 18.40 -16.87 -7.95
N GLU A 172 17.69 -17.73 -7.23
CA GLU A 172 16.58 -17.35 -6.36
C GLU A 172 16.95 -17.69 -4.91
N THR A 173 16.85 -16.69 -4.03
CA THR A 173 17.04 -16.88 -2.59
C THR A 173 15.70 -16.76 -1.90
N VAL A 174 15.25 -17.83 -1.26
CA VAL A 174 14.01 -17.86 -0.48
C VAL A 174 14.27 -17.26 0.90
N ILE A 175 13.52 -16.24 1.25
CA ILE A 175 13.56 -15.58 2.55
C ILE A 175 12.31 -16.03 3.32
N PRO A 176 12.46 -16.84 4.37
CA PRO A 176 11.32 -17.38 5.12
C PRO A 176 10.54 -16.25 5.81
N VAL A 177 9.26 -16.51 6.07
CA VAL A 177 8.45 -15.61 6.91
C VAL A 177 9.08 -15.56 8.29
N ILE A 178 9.28 -14.35 8.80
CA ILE A 178 9.83 -14.12 10.13
C ILE A 178 8.66 -14.14 11.12
N GLU A 179 8.61 -15.19 11.94
CA GLU A 179 7.68 -15.26 13.05
C GLU A 179 8.15 -14.33 14.17
N ASP A 180 7.24 -13.52 14.67
CA ASP A 180 7.52 -12.55 15.72
C ASP A 180 6.64 -12.83 16.94
N ASN A 181 7.23 -13.47 17.94
CA ASN A 181 6.59 -13.87 19.20
C ASN A 181 6.68 -12.77 20.29
N GLY A 182 7.13 -11.55 19.93
CA GLY A 182 7.24 -10.42 20.83
C GLY A 182 5.91 -9.70 21.10
N PRO A 183 5.96 -8.50 21.70
CA PRO A 183 4.77 -7.68 21.94
C PRO A 183 3.99 -7.42 20.65
N SER A 184 2.67 -7.23 20.75
CA SER A 184 1.81 -6.97 19.60
C SER A 184 2.30 -5.76 18.79
N LEU A 185 1.96 -5.70 17.50
CA LEU A 185 2.29 -4.55 16.65
C LEU A 185 1.68 -3.26 17.20
N PHE A 186 0.51 -3.33 17.84
CA PHE A 186 -0.14 -2.20 18.48
C PHE A 186 0.66 -1.71 19.70
N ASP A 187 1.13 -2.63 20.55
CA ASP A 187 1.99 -2.28 21.69
C ASP A 187 3.27 -1.61 21.24
N ARG A 188 3.95 -2.16 20.25
CA ARG A 188 5.19 -1.58 19.70
C ARG A 188 4.96 -0.19 19.16
N LYS A 189 3.91 -0.01 18.36
CA LYS A 189 3.54 1.28 17.80
C LYS A 189 3.32 2.33 18.87
N ILE A 190 2.51 2.00 19.89
CA ILE A 190 2.17 2.94 20.97
C ILE A 190 3.40 3.24 21.83
N ARG A 191 4.14 2.21 22.27
CA ARG A 191 5.35 2.40 23.08
C ARG A 191 6.40 3.24 22.37
N THR A 192 6.71 2.93 21.13
CA THR A 192 7.71 3.69 20.36
C THR A 192 7.30 5.15 20.17
N PHE A 193 6.01 5.42 19.98
CA PHE A 193 5.51 6.79 19.90
C PHE A 193 5.61 7.51 21.25
N MET A 194 5.23 6.84 22.34
CA MET A 194 5.37 7.39 23.71
C MET A 194 6.84 7.68 24.05
N ASP A 195 7.75 6.80 23.68
CA ASP A 195 9.18 6.99 23.90
C ASP A 195 9.73 8.18 23.09
N ALA A 196 9.27 8.35 21.85
CA ALA A 196 9.61 9.52 21.05
C ALA A 196 9.13 10.82 21.71
N CYS A 197 7.89 10.87 22.22
CA CYS A 197 7.36 12.01 22.95
C CYS A 197 8.16 12.29 24.24
N LYS A 198 8.49 11.25 25.02
CA LYS A 198 9.26 11.35 26.27
C LYS A 198 10.65 11.91 26.06
N ASN A 199 11.30 11.48 24.98
CA ASN A 199 12.71 11.80 24.71
C ASN A 199 12.87 13.01 23.77
N GLY A 200 11.77 13.62 23.29
CA GLY A 200 11.81 14.72 22.32
C GLY A 200 12.43 14.31 20.97
N THR A 201 12.32 13.03 20.60
CA THR A 201 12.85 12.51 19.33
C THR A 201 11.80 12.49 18.23
N LYS A 202 12.24 12.31 16.97
CA LYS A 202 11.35 12.21 15.82
C LYS A 202 10.37 11.04 15.99
N ALA A 203 9.11 11.24 15.61
CA ALA A 203 8.10 10.19 15.63
C ALA A 203 8.52 8.98 14.75
N PRO A 204 8.14 7.74 15.12
CA PRO A 204 8.51 6.54 14.35
C PRO A 204 7.89 6.49 12.94
N VAL A 205 6.80 7.25 12.76
CA VAL A 205 6.16 7.50 11.46
C VAL A 205 6.08 9.01 11.30
N PRO A 206 7.13 9.64 10.76
CA PRO A 206 7.25 11.09 10.77
C PRO A 206 6.41 11.76 9.68
N THR A 207 5.94 12.97 9.96
CA THR A 207 5.01 13.72 9.10
C THR A 207 5.59 14.01 7.72
N ASP A 208 6.90 14.31 7.63
CA ASP A 208 7.61 14.56 6.37
C ASP A 208 7.61 13.35 5.41
N GLN A 209 7.37 12.15 5.91
CA GLN A 209 7.17 10.95 5.10
C GLN A 209 5.69 10.70 4.79
N ILE A 210 4.83 10.83 5.81
CA ILE A 210 3.39 10.58 5.64
C ILE A 210 2.73 11.57 4.69
N ILE A 211 3.22 12.79 4.62
CA ILE A 211 2.72 13.79 3.67
C ILE A 211 2.83 13.31 2.21
N TYR A 212 3.87 12.55 1.86
CA TYR A 212 4.01 11.96 0.52
C TYR A 212 2.99 10.86 0.25
N ASN A 213 2.71 10.02 1.26
CA ASN A 213 1.66 9.01 1.16
C ASN A 213 0.30 9.67 0.89
N GLN A 214 -0.07 10.68 1.70
CA GLN A 214 -1.32 11.42 1.52
C GLN A 214 -1.38 12.14 0.17
N ALA A 215 -0.31 12.81 -0.24
CA ALA A 215 -0.25 13.52 -1.52
C ALA A 215 -0.44 12.57 -2.72
N ILE A 216 0.06 11.34 -2.63
CA ILE A 216 -0.18 10.30 -3.65
C ILE A 216 -1.66 9.91 -3.69
N LEU A 217 -2.30 9.65 -2.54
CA LEU A 217 -3.71 9.27 -2.47
C LEU A 217 -4.61 10.37 -3.04
N ASP A 218 -4.37 11.62 -2.66
CA ASP A 218 -5.12 12.79 -3.17
C ASP A 218 -4.88 12.98 -4.67
N GLY A 219 -3.64 12.78 -5.11
CA GLY A 219 -3.25 12.82 -6.52
C GLY A 219 -3.97 11.76 -7.36
N ILE A 220 -4.06 10.51 -6.87
CA ILE A 220 -4.81 9.43 -7.54
C ILE A 220 -6.28 9.83 -7.68
N ALA A 221 -6.89 10.29 -6.58
CA ALA A 221 -8.28 10.71 -6.58
C ALA A 221 -8.52 11.83 -7.60
N LYS A 222 -7.66 12.84 -7.61
CA LYS A 222 -7.76 14.00 -8.50
C LYS A 222 -7.51 13.65 -9.97
N SER A 223 -6.51 12.82 -10.25
CA SER A 223 -6.22 12.33 -11.59
C SER A 223 -7.39 11.53 -12.18
N ALA A 224 -8.01 10.66 -11.36
CA ALA A 224 -9.18 9.89 -11.77
C ALA A 224 -10.38 10.78 -12.09
N GLU A 225 -10.60 11.87 -11.34
CA GLU A 225 -11.65 12.86 -11.64
C GLU A 225 -11.41 13.58 -12.97
N LEU A 226 -10.15 13.94 -13.25
CA LEU A 226 -9.76 14.69 -14.44
C LEU A 226 -9.54 13.81 -15.66
N GLY A 227 -9.42 12.49 -15.50
CA GLY A 227 -9.17 11.52 -16.57
C GLY A 227 -7.81 11.70 -17.25
N ARG A 228 -6.81 12.23 -16.56
CA ARG A 228 -5.46 12.49 -17.10
C ARG A 228 -4.37 12.46 -16.05
N GLU A 229 -3.12 12.35 -16.50
CA GLU A 229 -1.95 12.54 -15.63
C GLU A 229 -1.93 13.96 -15.03
N ILE A 230 -1.54 14.06 -13.76
CA ILE A 230 -1.37 15.31 -13.05
C ILE A 230 -0.06 15.33 -12.28
N GLU A 231 0.44 16.52 -11.99
CA GLU A 231 1.49 16.73 -10.98
C GLU A 231 0.91 16.54 -9.59
N ILE A 232 1.71 15.91 -8.71
CA ILE A 232 1.33 15.70 -7.31
C ILE A 232 1.69 16.95 -6.52
N SER A 233 0.68 17.59 -5.93
CA SER A 233 0.86 18.72 -5.03
C SER A 233 1.20 18.22 -3.63
N ILE A 234 2.33 18.65 -3.09
CA ILE A 234 2.74 18.36 -1.72
C ILE A 234 2.48 19.60 -0.89
N PRO A 235 1.65 19.52 0.17
CA PRO A 235 1.44 20.63 1.09
C PRO A 235 2.76 21.07 1.75
N GLU A 236 2.92 22.40 1.95
CA GLU A 236 4.07 23.00 2.64
C GLU A 236 4.03 22.75 4.16
#